data_da971d47ce9e22d4e164668d3ffca954
#
_entry.id   da971d47ce9e22d4e164668d3ffca954
#
_cell.length_a   1.000
_cell.length_b   1.000
_cell.length_c   1.000
_cell.angle_alpha   90.00
_cell.angle_beta   90.00
_cell.angle_gamma   90.00
#
_symmetry.space_group_name_H-M   'P 1'
#
loop_
_entity.id
_entity.type
_entity.pdbx_description
1 polymer ?
#
loop_
_entity_poly.entity_id
_entity_poly.type
_entity_poly.pdbx_seq_one_letter_code
_entity_poly.pdbx_strand_id
1 'polypeptide(L)'
;MISITARGNLLLNAINEYINMLRTGLASNIKTNAKDNAMKLLISSPPNIGLVKDYVNDVESALKNSGLCYISLKFKTLRKFISGWSPIYFITEVPMSWDLILDTPYISGSTIKGIVRDYFKELTNSDTKTSCIFGDTNGVGKVIFFNAYPISSSQILDYDIITPHYNGADNEYDVNPVPIKFLAINEGVEFVTFIAFDKKELEECGKDSLSQLLQSFLFSMKMGWGRRTSRGYGDLEIISKQVELKCPSS
;
A
#
# COMPACT_ATOMS: atom_id res chain seq x y z
N MET A 1 -27.21 -24.39 -11.94
CA MET A 1 -26.68 -23.51 -13.00
C MET A 1 -26.07 -22.31 -12.29
N ILE A 2 -24.77 -22.37 -12.01
CA ILE A 2 -24.03 -21.28 -11.30
C ILE A 2 -23.79 -20.23 -12.38
N SER A 3 -24.49 -19.13 -12.32
CA SER A 3 -24.22 -17.95 -13.15
C SER A 3 -22.92 -17.33 -12.66
N ILE A 4 -21.81 -17.73 -13.25
CA ILE A 4 -20.57 -16.99 -13.17
C ILE A 4 -20.76 -15.77 -14.07
N THR A 5 -21.35 -14.71 -13.52
CA THR A 5 -21.16 -13.38 -14.08
C THR A 5 -19.68 -13.07 -13.87
N ALA A 6 -18.89 -13.23 -14.91
CA ALA A 6 -17.51 -12.75 -14.94
C ALA A 6 -17.58 -11.25 -14.65
N ARG A 7 -17.35 -10.85 -13.40
CA ARG A 7 -17.04 -9.45 -13.06
C ARG A 7 -15.78 -9.14 -13.83
N GLY A 8 -15.88 -8.30 -14.85
CA GLY A 8 -14.69 -7.77 -15.50
C GLY A 8 -13.81 -7.07 -14.45
N ASN A 9 -12.52 -6.96 -14.74
CA ASN A 9 -11.57 -6.27 -13.88
C ASN A 9 -12.05 -4.85 -13.57
N LEU A 10 -12.15 -4.49 -12.30
CA LEU A 10 -12.68 -3.22 -11.79
C LEU A 10 -11.95 -2.02 -12.37
N LEU A 11 -10.62 -2.09 -12.35
CA LEU A 11 -9.79 -1.02 -12.88
C LEU A 11 -9.99 -0.84 -14.38
N LEU A 12 -10.06 -1.93 -15.15
CA LEU A 12 -10.32 -1.87 -16.59
C LEU A 12 -11.71 -1.30 -16.88
N ASN A 13 -12.71 -1.64 -16.08
CA ASN A 13 -14.05 -1.08 -16.21
C ASN A 13 -14.04 0.43 -15.94
N ALA A 14 -13.34 0.90 -14.92
CA ALA A 14 -13.20 2.33 -14.63
C ALA A 14 -12.45 3.07 -15.74
N ILE A 15 -11.40 2.47 -16.31
CA ILE A 15 -10.67 3.02 -17.46
C ILE A 15 -11.59 3.11 -18.68
N ASN A 16 -12.34 2.07 -18.98
CA ASN A 16 -13.28 2.06 -20.10
C ASN A 16 -14.37 3.12 -19.94
N GLU A 17 -14.93 3.27 -18.75
CA GLU A 17 -15.91 4.32 -18.45
C GLU A 17 -15.32 5.71 -18.70
N TYR A 18 -14.11 5.95 -18.19
CA TYR A 18 -13.38 7.21 -18.42
C TYR A 18 -13.22 7.49 -19.93
N ILE A 19 -12.72 6.51 -20.69
CA ILE A 19 -12.49 6.66 -22.14
C ILE A 19 -13.81 6.88 -22.89
N ASN A 20 -14.86 6.14 -22.56
CA ASN A 20 -16.17 6.24 -23.21
C ASN A 20 -16.76 7.65 -22.99
N MET A 21 -16.70 8.17 -21.78
CA MET A 21 -17.16 9.52 -21.51
C MET A 21 -16.39 10.58 -22.30
N LEU A 22 -15.06 10.43 -22.42
CA LEU A 22 -14.27 11.35 -23.24
C LEU A 22 -14.63 11.30 -24.72
N ARG A 23 -15.03 10.13 -25.25
CA ARG A 23 -15.41 9.95 -26.67
C ARG A 23 -16.79 10.50 -26.97
N THR A 24 -17.71 10.40 -26.04
CA THR A 24 -19.14 10.74 -26.28
C THR A 24 -19.53 12.14 -25.87
N GLY A 25 -18.69 12.82 -25.09
CA GLY A 25 -19.05 14.10 -24.50
C GLY A 25 -18.53 15.31 -25.23
N LEU A 26 -19.40 16.29 -25.36
CA LEU A 26 -19.13 17.60 -25.97
C LEU A 26 -18.99 18.77 -24.96
N ALA A 27 -19.10 18.46 -23.66
CA ALA A 27 -19.12 19.48 -22.61
C ALA A 27 -17.70 19.93 -22.18
N SER A 28 -17.54 21.21 -21.83
CA SER A 28 -16.28 21.78 -21.35
C SER A 28 -15.69 21.08 -20.12
N ASN A 29 -16.53 20.46 -19.28
CA ASN A 29 -16.12 19.81 -18.02
C ASN A 29 -16.00 18.28 -18.15
N ILE A 30 -15.90 17.75 -19.37
CA ILE A 30 -15.98 16.30 -19.62
C ILE A 30 -14.87 15.52 -18.91
N LYS A 31 -13.64 16.06 -18.86
CA LYS A 31 -12.52 15.37 -18.19
C LYS A 31 -12.77 15.20 -16.69
N THR A 32 -13.28 16.22 -16.02
CA THR A 32 -13.58 16.19 -14.59
C THR A 32 -14.71 15.20 -14.31
N ASN A 33 -15.78 15.24 -15.10
CA ASN A 33 -16.92 14.32 -14.96
C ASN A 33 -16.50 12.87 -15.24
N ALA A 34 -15.67 12.62 -16.25
CA ALA A 34 -15.15 11.31 -16.57
C ALA A 34 -14.29 10.74 -15.43
N LYS A 35 -13.41 11.54 -14.83
CA LYS A 35 -12.63 11.15 -13.65
C LYS A 35 -13.54 10.85 -12.46
N ASP A 36 -14.49 11.72 -12.15
CA ASP A 36 -15.43 11.53 -11.05
C ASP A 36 -16.24 10.22 -11.20
N ASN A 37 -16.70 9.89 -12.39
CA ASN A 37 -17.46 8.65 -12.65
C ASN A 37 -16.57 7.41 -12.52
N ALA A 38 -15.36 7.45 -13.08
CA ALA A 38 -14.42 6.35 -12.95
C ALA A 38 -14.03 6.09 -11.48
N MET A 39 -13.78 7.15 -10.70
CA MET A 39 -13.51 7.03 -9.26
C MET A 39 -14.72 6.49 -8.48
N LYS A 40 -15.95 6.96 -8.79
CA LYS A 40 -17.18 6.43 -8.17
C LYS A 40 -17.36 4.95 -8.46
N LEU A 41 -17.06 4.50 -9.67
CA LEU A 41 -17.13 3.08 -10.03
C LEU A 41 -16.19 2.24 -9.15
N LEU A 42 -14.94 2.69 -8.98
CA LEU A 42 -13.95 2.01 -8.13
C LEU A 42 -14.38 1.98 -6.65
N ILE A 43 -14.97 3.06 -6.16
CA ILE A 43 -15.43 3.15 -4.76
C ILE A 43 -16.67 2.27 -4.52
N SER A 44 -17.62 2.26 -5.45
CA SER A 44 -18.89 1.53 -5.30
C SER A 44 -18.78 0.04 -5.54
N SER A 45 -17.67 -0.42 -6.11
CA SER A 45 -17.45 -1.81 -6.47
C SER A 45 -16.30 -2.39 -5.65
N PRO A 46 -16.58 -3.06 -4.52
CA PRO A 46 -15.51 -3.59 -3.66
C PRO A 46 -14.72 -4.67 -4.40
N PRO A 47 -13.40 -4.76 -4.19
CA PRO A 47 -12.57 -5.84 -4.70
C PRO A 47 -13.07 -7.22 -4.25
N ASN A 48 -12.67 -8.26 -4.96
CA ASN A 48 -12.95 -9.63 -4.55
C ASN A 48 -12.02 -10.05 -3.40
N ILE A 49 -12.43 -9.74 -2.16
CA ILE A 49 -11.66 -10.07 -0.96
C ILE A 49 -11.47 -11.57 -0.78
N GLY A 50 -12.37 -12.41 -1.30
CA GLY A 50 -12.17 -13.87 -1.31
C GLY A 50 -10.90 -14.26 -2.07
N LEU A 51 -10.76 -13.78 -3.31
CA LEU A 51 -9.57 -14.03 -4.13
C LEU A 51 -8.29 -13.52 -3.47
N VAL A 52 -8.35 -12.34 -2.85
CA VAL A 52 -7.21 -11.78 -2.11
C VAL A 52 -6.81 -12.67 -0.93
N LYS A 53 -7.80 -13.15 -0.15
CA LYS A 53 -7.55 -14.07 0.97
C LYS A 53 -6.97 -15.40 0.51
N ASP A 54 -7.45 -15.95 -0.59
CA ASP A 54 -6.92 -17.19 -1.15
C ASP A 54 -5.45 -17.01 -1.55
N TYR A 55 -5.12 -15.93 -2.25
CA TYR A 55 -3.73 -15.58 -2.58
C TYR A 55 -2.84 -15.42 -1.33
N VAL A 56 -3.32 -14.72 -0.31
CA VAL A 56 -2.59 -14.55 0.96
C VAL A 56 -2.33 -15.88 1.65
N ASN A 57 -3.32 -16.79 1.65
CA ASN A 57 -3.18 -18.14 2.21
C ASN A 57 -2.17 -18.97 1.43
N ASP A 58 -2.16 -18.85 0.10
CA ASP A 58 -1.18 -19.52 -0.77
C ASP A 58 0.24 -19.03 -0.50
N VAL A 59 0.43 -17.71 -0.36
CA VAL A 59 1.72 -17.12 0.02
C VAL A 59 2.15 -17.63 1.40
N GLU A 60 1.27 -17.64 2.38
CA GLU A 60 1.61 -18.17 3.71
C GLU A 60 1.96 -19.65 3.67
N SER A 61 1.25 -20.44 2.87
CA SER A 61 1.53 -21.87 2.69
C SER A 61 2.88 -22.09 2.01
N ALA A 62 3.23 -21.27 1.01
CA ALA A 62 4.54 -21.31 0.37
C ALA A 62 5.67 -20.96 1.36
N LEU A 63 5.45 -19.94 2.21
CA LEU A 63 6.41 -19.56 3.25
C LEU A 63 6.62 -20.66 4.28
N LYS A 64 5.57 -21.37 4.70
CA LYS A 64 5.68 -22.54 5.60
C LYS A 64 6.58 -23.64 5.04
N ASN A 65 6.59 -23.79 3.71
CA ASN A 65 7.33 -24.83 3.01
C ASN A 65 8.70 -24.34 2.47
N SER A 66 9.03 -23.07 2.62
CA SER A 66 10.26 -22.47 2.04
C SER A 66 11.53 -22.73 2.82
N GLY A 67 11.44 -23.20 4.08
CA GLY A 67 12.60 -23.29 4.97
C GLY A 67 13.01 -21.97 5.61
N LEU A 68 12.35 -20.84 5.29
CA LEU A 68 12.61 -19.54 5.89
C LEU A 68 11.79 -19.34 7.17
N CYS A 69 12.31 -18.52 8.06
CA CYS A 69 11.48 -17.89 9.07
C CYS A 69 10.64 -16.79 8.41
N TYR A 70 9.41 -16.60 8.90
CA TYR A 70 8.61 -15.48 8.47
C TYR A 70 7.77 -14.89 9.60
N ILE A 71 7.46 -13.63 9.46
CA ILE A 71 6.56 -12.89 10.35
C ILE A 71 5.31 -12.54 9.54
N SER A 72 4.15 -12.95 10.04
CA SER A 72 2.84 -12.50 9.55
C SER A 72 2.41 -11.28 10.36
N LEU A 73 2.06 -10.22 9.67
CA LEU A 73 1.69 -8.94 10.26
C LEU A 73 0.33 -8.50 9.72
N LYS A 74 -0.64 -8.36 10.63
CA LYS A 74 -1.94 -7.77 10.30
C LYS A 74 -2.08 -6.42 10.98
N PHE A 75 -2.50 -5.44 10.19
CA PHE A 75 -2.66 -4.06 10.65
C PHE A 75 -3.85 -3.41 9.98
N LYS A 76 -4.31 -2.31 10.54
CA LYS A 76 -5.41 -1.50 9.97
C LYS A 76 -4.99 -0.05 9.79
N THR A 77 -5.64 0.61 8.86
CA THR A 77 -5.53 2.06 8.68
C THR A 77 -6.34 2.77 9.75
N LEU A 78 -5.71 3.68 10.50
CA LEU A 78 -6.39 4.56 11.44
C LEU A 78 -6.91 5.83 10.78
N ARG A 79 -6.29 6.20 9.66
CA ARG A 79 -6.64 7.35 8.83
C ARG A 79 -6.54 6.98 7.36
N LYS A 80 -7.11 7.79 6.47
CA LYS A 80 -6.97 7.59 5.02
C LYS A 80 -5.51 7.42 4.64
N PHE A 81 -5.25 6.50 3.73
CA PHE A 81 -3.91 6.12 3.32
C PHE A 81 -3.71 6.35 1.82
N ILE A 82 -2.59 6.95 1.45
CA ILE A 82 -2.20 7.20 0.07
C ILE A 82 -0.94 6.40 -0.22
N SER A 83 -1.09 5.35 -1.04
CA SER A 83 0.00 4.46 -1.39
C SER A 83 0.39 4.59 -2.85
N GLY A 84 1.68 4.66 -3.08
CA GLY A 84 2.28 4.13 -4.27
C GLY A 84 2.49 5.07 -5.43
N TRP A 85 3.01 4.44 -6.45
CA TRP A 85 3.16 4.90 -7.82
C TRP A 85 2.23 4.06 -8.69
N SER A 86 1.49 4.67 -9.61
CA SER A 86 0.55 3.93 -10.44
C SER A 86 0.45 4.51 -11.84
N PRO A 87 0.29 3.68 -12.85
CA PRO A 87 -0.03 4.13 -14.20
C PRO A 87 -1.43 4.75 -14.35
N ILE A 88 -2.29 4.66 -13.33
CA ILE A 88 -3.67 5.19 -13.39
C ILE A 88 -3.83 6.64 -12.93
N TYR A 89 -2.73 7.40 -12.85
CA TYR A 89 -2.77 8.82 -12.48
C TYR A 89 -3.68 9.69 -13.37
N PHE A 90 -4.08 9.20 -14.54
CA PHE A 90 -5.01 9.91 -15.41
C PHE A 90 -6.47 9.86 -14.92
N ILE A 91 -6.85 8.87 -14.08
CA ILE A 91 -8.15 8.82 -13.40
C ILE A 91 -8.10 9.58 -12.09
N THR A 92 -7.03 9.39 -11.32
CA THR A 92 -6.81 10.03 -10.03
C THR A 92 -5.52 10.83 -10.05
N GLU A 93 -5.56 12.11 -9.68
CA GLU A 93 -4.38 13.00 -9.69
C GLU A 93 -3.27 12.54 -8.73
N VAL A 94 -3.63 11.75 -7.73
CA VAL A 94 -2.70 11.15 -6.79
C VAL A 94 -2.57 9.67 -7.11
N PRO A 95 -1.34 9.16 -7.35
CA PRO A 95 -1.15 7.77 -7.70
C PRO A 95 -1.56 6.80 -6.59
N MET A 96 -2.08 5.64 -6.98
CA MET A 96 -2.44 4.53 -6.12
C MET A 96 -1.90 3.23 -6.73
N SER A 97 -1.20 2.42 -5.93
CA SER A 97 -0.76 1.10 -6.36
C SER A 97 -1.96 0.16 -6.49
N TRP A 98 -2.07 -0.47 -7.65
CA TRP A 98 -3.16 -1.40 -7.96
C TRP A 98 -2.61 -2.70 -8.53
N ASP A 99 -3.00 -3.81 -7.93
CA ASP A 99 -2.70 -5.14 -8.44
C ASP A 99 -3.74 -5.52 -9.50
N LEU A 100 -3.28 -5.69 -10.75
CA LEU A 100 -4.17 -5.94 -11.88
C LEU A 100 -4.74 -7.36 -11.90
N ILE A 101 -4.11 -8.31 -11.21
CA ILE A 101 -4.54 -9.71 -11.16
C ILE A 101 -5.56 -9.90 -10.03
N LEU A 102 -5.22 -9.40 -8.84
CA LEU A 102 -6.11 -9.46 -7.68
C LEU A 102 -7.18 -8.37 -7.70
N ASP A 103 -7.05 -7.43 -8.64
CA ASP A 103 -7.98 -6.31 -8.86
C ASP A 103 -8.27 -5.52 -7.56
N THR A 104 -7.20 -5.15 -6.86
CA THR A 104 -7.26 -4.50 -5.55
C THR A 104 -6.12 -3.50 -5.35
N PRO A 105 -6.33 -2.43 -4.58
CA PRO A 105 -5.21 -1.60 -4.14
C PRO A 105 -4.31 -2.39 -3.18
N TYR A 106 -3.02 -2.09 -3.20
CA TYR A 106 -2.04 -2.73 -2.31
C TYR A 106 -0.95 -1.76 -1.85
N ILE A 107 -0.22 -2.14 -0.81
CA ILE A 107 1.00 -1.44 -0.38
C ILE A 107 2.19 -2.29 -0.83
N SER A 108 3.06 -1.73 -1.68
CA SER A 108 4.17 -2.53 -2.20
C SER A 108 5.19 -2.87 -1.11
N GLY A 109 5.73 -4.09 -1.16
CA GLY A 109 6.79 -4.53 -0.26
C GLY A 109 8.03 -3.65 -0.36
N SER A 110 8.32 -3.08 -1.54
CA SER A 110 9.41 -2.12 -1.72
C SER A 110 9.17 -0.81 -0.96
N THR A 111 7.93 -0.31 -0.92
CA THR A 111 7.56 0.85 -0.11
C THR A 111 7.73 0.55 1.38
N ILE A 112 7.21 -0.60 1.83
CA ILE A 112 7.36 -1.04 3.23
C ILE A 112 8.83 -1.15 3.60
N LYS A 113 9.62 -1.84 2.77
CA LYS A 113 11.06 -2.00 2.94
C LYS A 113 11.78 -0.66 3.05
N GLY A 114 11.48 0.29 2.16
CA GLY A 114 12.10 1.61 2.16
C GLY A 114 11.86 2.36 3.46
N ILE A 115 10.61 2.42 3.90
CA ILE A 115 10.22 3.11 5.13
C ILE A 115 10.87 2.45 6.35
N VAL A 116 10.78 1.12 6.48
CA VAL A 116 11.36 0.40 7.61
C VAL A 116 12.88 0.52 7.64
N ARG A 117 13.54 0.54 6.47
CA ARG A 117 14.99 0.78 6.34
C ARG A 117 15.40 2.14 6.91
N ASP A 118 14.67 3.19 6.59
CA ASP A 118 14.99 4.54 7.05
C ASP A 118 14.92 4.61 8.59
N TYR A 119 13.85 4.08 9.17
CA TYR A 119 13.73 4.02 10.64
C TYR A 119 14.73 3.05 11.29
N PHE A 120 15.11 1.97 10.62
CA PHE A 120 16.14 1.06 11.10
C PHE A 120 17.52 1.74 11.14
N LYS A 121 17.84 2.51 10.09
CA LYS A 121 19.06 3.29 10.03
C LYS A 121 19.12 4.34 11.15
N GLU A 122 18.02 5.04 11.39
CA GLU A 122 17.90 6.01 12.48
C GLU A 122 18.06 5.34 13.86
N LEU A 123 17.38 4.21 14.08
CA LEU A 123 17.44 3.45 15.35
C LEU A 123 18.84 2.92 15.65
N THR A 124 19.51 2.37 14.64
CA THR A 124 20.81 1.68 14.83
C THR A 124 22.00 2.58 14.62
N ASN A 125 21.86 3.71 13.96
CA ASN A 125 22.90 4.61 13.50
C ASN A 125 24.06 3.88 12.80
N SER A 126 23.75 2.83 12.01
CA SER A 126 24.72 1.95 11.37
C SER A 126 24.37 1.67 9.91
N ASP A 127 25.13 2.27 8.99
CA ASP A 127 24.98 2.01 7.55
C ASP A 127 25.33 0.56 7.19
N THR A 128 26.40 0.01 7.79
CA THR A 128 26.83 -1.36 7.53
C THR A 128 25.74 -2.38 7.90
N LYS A 129 25.15 -2.21 9.07
CA LYS A 129 24.06 -3.10 9.53
C LYS A 129 22.80 -2.93 8.68
N THR A 130 22.50 -1.70 8.30
CA THR A 130 21.37 -1.39 7.40
C THR A 130 21.56 -2.03 6.03
N SER A 131 22.76 -1.90 5.43
CA SER A 131 23.07 -2.53 4.14
C SER A 131 23.04 -4.05 4.22
N CYS A 132 23.50 -4.65 5.32
CA CYS A 132 23.44 -6.09 5.53
C CYS A 132 22.00 -6.61 5.48
N ILE A 133 21.09 -5.95 6.21
CA ILE A 133 19.68 -6.40 6.34
C ILE A 133 18.87 -6.07 5.11
N PHE A 134 18.97 -4.84 4.61
CA PHE A 134 18.11 -4.35 3.53
C PHE A 134 18.76 -4.42 2.14
N GLY A 135 20.05 -4.67 2.07
CA GLY A 135 20.82 -4.62 0.83
C GLY A 135 21.17 -3.21 0.39
N ASP A 136 22.11 -3.12 -0.52
CA ASP A 136 22.54 -1.91 -1.20
C ASP A 136 22.90 -2.18 -2.67
N THR A 137 23.66 -1.28 -3.31
CA THR A 137 24.13 -1.44 -4.68
C THR A 137 25.12 -2.61 -4.86
N ASN A 138 25.73 -3.08 -3.78
CA ASN A 138 26.78 -4.10 -3.78
C ASN A 138 26.29 -5.48 -3.35
N GLY A 139 25.09 -5.56 -2.75
CA GLY A 139 24.57 -6.83 -2.23
C GLY A 139 23.08 -6.87 -1.96
N VAL A 140 22.55 -8.09 -2.05
CA VAL A 140 21.14 -8.36 -1.73
C VAL A 140 20.95 -8.39 -0.22
N GLY A 141 19.86 -7.77 0.26
CA GLY A 141 19.50 -7.81 1.68
C GLY A 141 19.02 -9.20 2.12
N LYS A 142 19.13 -9.45 3.42
CA LYS A 142 18.78 -10.73 4.06
C LYS A 142 17.30 -10.86 4.42
N VAL A 143 16.50 -9.82 4.17
CA VAL A 143 15.07 -9.76 4.51
C VAL A 143 14.24 -9.47 3.27
N ILE A 144 13.18 -10.27 3.08
CA ILE A 144 12.21 -10.16 1.99
C ILE A 144 10.94 -9.54 2.54
N PHE A 145 10.53 -8.42 1.95
CA PHE A 145 9.27 -7.75 2.29
C PHE A 145 8.22 -8.05 1.22
N PHE A 146 7.10 -8.60 1.63
CA PHE A 146 5.97 -8.89 0.74
C PHE A 146 5.04 -7.67 0.62
N ASN A 147 4.25 -7.65 -0.43
CA ASN A 147 3.19 -6.66 -0.57
C ASN A 147 2.16 -6.83 0.55
N ALA A 148 1.57 -5.72 1.01
CA ALA A 148 0.44 -5.78 1.91
C ALA A 148 -0.87 -5.67 1.11
N TYR A 149 -1.78 -6.61 1.34
CA TYR A 149 -3.07 -6.68 0.69
C TYR A 149 -4.22 -6.49 1.67
N PRO A 150 -5.31 -5.83 1.26
CA PRO A 150 -6.49 -5.65 2.10
C PRO A 150 -7.23 -6.98 2.29
N ILE A 151 -7.58 -7.30 3.52
CA ILE A 151 -8.30 -8.53 3.91
C ILE A 151 -9.68 -8.27 4.52
N SER A 152 -10.05 -7.02 4.71
CA SER A 152 -11.38 -6.65 5.18
C SER A 152 -12.37 -6.50 4.02
N SER A 153 -13.65 -6.77 4.31
CA SER A 153 -14.75 -6.59 3.35
C SER A 153 -15.40 -5.20 3.41
N SER A 154 -14.88 -4.30 4.25
CA SER A 154 -15.36 -2.92 4.34
C SER A 154 -15.06 -2.12 3.07
N GLN A 155 -15.65 -0.97 2.91
CA GLN A 155 -15.34 -0.05 1.83
C GLN A 155 -13.85 0.31 1.84
N ILE A 156 -13.10 -0.24 0.88
CA ILE A 156 -11.63 -0.13 0.84
C ILE A 156 -11.20 1.25 0.34
N LEU A 157 -11.94 1.82 -0.59
CA LEU A 157 -11.63 3.08 -1.22
C LEU A 157 -12.62 4.16 -0.84
N ASP A 158 -12.12 5.37 -0.76
CA ASP A 158 -12.90 6.59 -0.70
C ASP A 158 -12.17 7.68 -1.48
N TYR A 159 -12.86 8.77 -1.78
CA TYR A 159 -12.20 9.94 -2.35
C TYR A 159 -11.85 10.95 -1.26
N ASP A 160 -10.85 11.76 -1.57
CA ASP A 160 -10.52 12.93 -0.78
C ASP A 160 -10.20 14.11 -1.68
N ILE A 161 -10.14 15.29 -1.11
CA ILE A 161 -9.96 16.54 -1.84
C ILE A 161 -8.72 17.24 -1.32
N ILE A 162 -7.87 17.65 -2.25
CA ILE A 162 -6.72 18.50 -1.97
C ILE A 162 -6.93 19.81 -2.67
N THR A 163 -6.76 20.88 -1.90
CA THR A 163 -6.67 22.22 -2.46
C THR A 163 -5.19 22.62 -2.47
N PRO A 164 -4.52 22.64 -3.65
CA PRO A 164 -3.13 23.06 -3.70
C PRO A 164 -3.02 24.53 -3.32
N HIS A 165 -2.15 24.84 -2.36
CA HIS A 165 -1.70 26.19 -2.12
C HIS A 165 -0.58 26.51 -3.11
N TYR A 166 -0.57 27.70 -3.65
CA TYR A 166 0.09 28.05 -4.90
C TYR A 166 1.60 28.14 -4.86
N ASN A 167 2.19 27.69 -5.97
CA ASN A 167 3.52 28.11 -6.38
C ASN A 167 3.39 29.37 -7.24
N GLY A 168 3.92 30.52 -6.81
CA GLY A 168 4.16 31.68 -7.66
C GLY A 168 3.19 32.86 -7.51
N ALA A 169 2.31 32.88 -6.53
CA ALA A 169 1.57 34.09 -6.18
C ALA A 169 2.16 34.72 -4.92
N ASP A 170 2.38 36.03 -4.98
CA ASP A 170 2.91 36.78 -3.84
C ASP A 170 1.91 36.91 -2.67
N ASN A 171 0.60 36.66 -2.92
CA ASN A 171 -0.47 36.69 -1.94
C ASN A 171 -1.48 35.58 -2.13
N GLU A 172 -1.93 34.95 -1.07
CA GLU A 172 -2.99 33.91 -1.07
C GLU A 172 -4.33 34.40 -1.63
N TYR A 173 -4.57 35.70 -1.62
CA TYR A 173 -5.82 36.34 -2.09
C TYR A 173 -5.94 36.42 -3.62
N ASP A 174 -4.83 36.28 -4.32
CA ASP A 174 -4.79 36.47 -5.81
C ASP A 174 -5.04 35.13 -6.55
N VAL A 175 -5.37 34.07 -5.85
CA VAL A 175 -5.44 32.74 -6.44
C VAL A 175 -6.75 32.05 -6.11
N ASN A 176 -7.42 31.55 -7.17
CA ASN A 176 -8.56 30.65 -7.05
C ASN A 176 -8.07 29.19 -7.00
N PRO A 177 -7.99 28.56 -5.81
CA PRO A 177 -7.54 27.19 -5.70
C PRO A 177 -8.53 26.24 -6.37
N VAL A 178 -8.03 25.39 -7.28
CA VAL A 178 -8.84 24.34 -7.90
C VAL A 178 -8.75 23.08 -7.05
N PRO A 179 -9.85 22.64 -6.43
CA PRO A 179 -9.87 21.40 -5.66
C PRO A 179 -9.56 20.19 -6.54
N ILE A 180 -8.64 19.35 -6.13
CA ILE A 180 -8.27 18.12 -6.81
C ILE A 180 -8.82 16.93 -6.02
N LYS A 181 -9.74 16.17 -6.63
CA LYS A 181 -10.22 14.92 -6.08
C LYS A 181 -9.27 13.79 -6.42
N PHE A 182 -9.07 12.89 -5.47
CA PHE A 182 -8.24 11.69 -5.65
C PHE A 182 -8.75 10.52 -4.83
N LEU A 183 -8.33 9.32 -5.20
CA LEU A 183 -8.63 8.10 -4.46
C LEU A 183 -7.65 7.91 -3.30
N ALA A 184 -8.18 7.50 -2.16
CA ALA A 184 -7.42 7.08 -0.99
C ALA A 184 -7.97 5.74 -0.47
N ILE A 185 -7.12 4.97 0.19
CA ILE A 185 -7.54 3.84 0.99
C ILE A 185 -8.23 4.40 2.23
N ASN A 186 -9.40 3.85 2.55
CA ASN A 186 -10.22 4.35 3.65
C ASN A 186 -9.61 4.01 5.01
N GLU A 187 -10.12 4.62 6.06
CA GLU A 187 -9.82 4.25 7.44
C GLU A 187 -10.51 2.94 7.82
N GLY A 188 -9.93 2.20 8.76
CA GLY A 188 -10.45 0.91 9.22
C GLY A 188 -10.21 -0.26 8.29
N VAL A 189 -9.51 -0.09 7.17
CA VAL A 189 -9.16 -1.18 6.26
C VAL A 189 -8.05 -2.03 6.85
N GLU A 190 -8.32 -3.33 6.97
CA GLU A 190 -7.34 -4.30 7.48
C GLU A 190 -6.46 -4.83 6.35
N PHE A 191 -5.17 -4.88 6.60
CA PHE A 191 -4.15 -5.40 5.70
C PHE A 191 -3.38 -6.55 6.33
N VAL A 192 -2.82 -7.40 5.48
CA VAL A 192 -1.85 -8.42 5.87
C VAL A 192 -0.61 -8.31 4.98
N THR A 193 0.56 -8.49 5.59
CA THR A 193 1.85 -8.60 4.90
C THR A 193 2.73 -9.64 5.58
N PHE A 194 3.78 -10.06 4.89
CA PHE A 194 4.76 -10.98 5.41
C PHE A 194 6.16 -10.38 5.30
N ILE A 195 7.01 -10.76 6.24
CA ILE A 195 8.46 -10.50 6.22
C ILE A 195 9.13 -11.85 6.36
N ALA A 196 9.95 -12.25 5.40
CA ALA A 196 10.64 -13.54 5.42
C ALA A 196 12.17 -13.36 5.44
N PHE A 197 12.87 -14.27 6.10
CA PHE A 197 14.33 -14.23 6.24
C PHE A 197 14.89 -15.61 6.61
N ASP A 198 16.14 -15.86 6.24
CA ASP A 198 16.91 -16.92 6.86
C ASP A 198 17.42 -16.44 8.22
N LYS A 199 17.16 -17.23 9.28
CA LYS A 199 17.51 -16.84 10.64
C LYS A 199 19.02 -16.71 10.85
N LYS A 200 19.81 -17.64 10.27
CA LYS A 200 21.26 -17.64 10.40
C LYS A 200 21.87 -16.44 9.69
N GLU A 201 21.44 -16.21 8.44
CA GLU A 201 21.90 -15.06 7.66
C GLU A 201 21.52 -13.73 8.31
N LEU A 202 20.35 -13.61 8.93
CA LEU A 202 19.96 -12.40 9.65
C LEU A 202 20.81 -12.18 10.90
N GLU A 203 21.16 -13.25 11.63
CA GLU A 203 22.03 -13.21 12.81
C GLU A 203 23.49 -12.80 12.47
N GLU A 204 23.95 -13.05 11.24
CA GLU A 204 25.24 -12.54 10.74
C GLU A 204 25.28 -11.00 10.71
N CYS A 205 24.16 -10.34 10.47
CA CYS A 205 24.06 -8.87 10.54
C CYS A 205 24.07 -8.32 11.98
N GLY A 206 23.99 -9.20 12.98
CA GLY A 206 24.00 -8.89 14.41
C GLY A 206 22.91 -9.63 15.17
N LYS A 207 23.21 -10.05 16.40
CA LYS A 207 22.29 -10.82 17.25
C LYS A 207 20.94 -10.12 17.51
N ASP A 208 20.96 -8.79 17.55
CA ASP A 208 19.77 -7.98 17.82
C ASP A 208 18.99 -7.58 16.54
N SER A 209 19.43 -8.04 15.36
CA SER A 209 18.90 -7.60 14.06
C SER A 209 17.39 -7.82 13.93
N LEU A 210 16.88 -8.96 14.39
CA LEU A 210 15.46 -9.26 14.36
C LEU A 210 14.65 -8.31 15.26
N SER A 211 15.12 -8.09 16.48
CA SER A 211 14.43 -7.22 17.43
C SER A 211 14.43 -5.76 16.95
N GLN A 212 15.54 -5.29 16.42
CA GLN A 212 15.68 -3.95 15.86
C GLN A 212 14.83 -3.77 14.58
N LEU A 213 14.75 -4.81 13.74
CA LEU A 213 13.88 -4.82 12.57
C LEU A 213 12.40 -4.67 12.97
N LEU A 214 11.96 -5.45 13.97
CA LEU A 214 10.59 -5.36 14.48
C LEU A 214 10.30 -4.01 15.12
N GLN A 215 11.22 -3.49 15.93
CA GLN A 215 11.08 -2.16 16.53
C GLN A 215 10.95 -1.07 15.46
N SER A 216 11.79 -1.11 14.43
CA SER A 216 11.74 -0.16 13.31
C SER A 216 10.44 -0.26 12.54
N PHE A 217 9.94 -1.49 12.31
CA PHE A 217 8.65 -1.71 11.67
C PHE A 217 7.51 -1.11 12.50
N LEU A 218 7.44 -1.40 13.78
CA LEU A 218 6.41 -0.89 14.68
C LEU A 218 6.45 0.63 14.82
N PHE A 219 7.66 1.18 14.92
CA PHE A 219 7.86 2.62 15.02
C PHE A 219 7.44 3.33 13.72
N SER A 220 7.84 2.79 12.57
CA SER A 220 7.48 3.35 11.27
C SER A 220 5.96 3.44 11.06
N MET A 221 5.19 2.47 11.56
CA MET A 221 3.73 2.49 11.46
C MET A 221 3.10 3.65 12.25
N LYS A 222 3.66 3.98 13.42
CA LYS A 222 3.19 5.12 14.23
C LYS A 222 3.53 6.46 13.61
N MET A 223 4.62 6.52 12.85
CA MET A 223 5.06 7.74 12.17
C MET A 223 4.34 7.95 10.83
N GLY A 224 3.59 6.93 10.39
CA GLY A 224 2.81 6.93 9.16
C GLY A 224 3.56 6.41 7.94
N TRP A 225 2.83 5.68 7.11
CA TRP A 225 3.31 5.16 5.83
C TRP A 225 2.69 5.89 4.65
N GLY A 226 3.40 5.90 3.54
CA GLY A 226 2.91 6.44 2.29
C GLY A 226 3.15 7.92 2.11
N ARG A 227 2.23 8.60 1.44
CA ARG A 227 2.36 10.02 1.12
C ARG A 227 1.56 10.89 2.09
N ARG A 228 2.00 12.13 2.31
CA ARG A 228 1.33 13.17 3.09
C ARG A 228 1.11 12.82 4.57
N THR A 229 2.03 12.07 5.14
CA THR A 229 2.02 11.73 6.58
C THR A 229 2.00 12.98 7.46
N SER A 230 2.71 14.05 7.08
CA SER A 230 2.66 15.35 7.78
C SER A 230 1.29 16.03 7.75
N ARG A 231 0.34 15.54 6.95
CA ARG A 231 -1.05 16.03 6.86
C ARG A 231 -2.06 15.04 7.46
N GLY A 232 -1.60 14.05 8.21
CA GLY A 232 -2.43 13.10 8.90
C GLY A 232 -2.90 11.91 8.05
N TYR A 233 -2.22 11.60 6.95
CA TYR A 233 -2.45 10.37 6.20
C TYR A 233 -1.50 9.27 6.67
N GLY A 234 -1.94 8.02 6.52
CA GLY A 234 -1.06 6.88 6.62
C GLY A 234 -0.78 6.37 8.03
N ASP A 235 -1.51 6.84 9.04
CA ASP A 235 -1.44 6.27 10.39
C ASP A 235 -1.96 4.84 10.39
N LEU A 236 -1.18 3.93 10.95
CA LEU A 236 -1.47 2.50 10.97
C LEU A 236 -1.38 1.95 12.39
N GLU A 237 -2.17 0.93 12.66
CA GLU A 237 -2.17 0.21 13.94
C GLU A 237 -2.10 -1.30 13.72
N ILE A 238 -1.22 -1.97 14.45
CA ILE A 238 -1.21 -3.43 14.48
C ILE A 238 -2.46 -3.94 15.19
N ILE A 239 -3.13 -4.90 14.55
CA ILE A 239 -4.23 -5.61 15.17
C ILE A 239 -3.64 -6.52 16.25
N SER A 240 -3.98 -6.26 17.51
CA SER A 240 -3.41 -6.94 18.68
C SER A 240 -3.45 -8.46 18.55
N LYS A 241 -2.36 -9.16 18.95
CA LYS A 241 -2.13 -10.61 18.86
C LYS A 241 -1.95 -11.19 17.44
N GLN A 242 -1.68 -10.34 16.43
CA GLN A 242 -1.52 -10.80 15.04
C GLN A 242 -0.13 -10.48 14.46
N VAL A 243 0.89 -10.43 15.32
CA VAL A 243 2.29 -10.52 14.92
C VAL A 243 2.76 -11.93 15.28
N GLU A 244 2.89 -12.79 14.30
CA GLU A 244 3.28 -14.17 14.49
C GLU A 244 4.62 -14.45 13.81
N LEU A 245 5.65 -14.78 14.60
CA LEU A 245 6.91 -15.30 14.10
C LEU A 245 6.79 -16.83 13.97
N LYS A 246 7.02 -17.32 12.77
CA LYS A 246 7.04 -18.75 12.45
C LYS A 246 8.37 -19.12 11.82
N CYS A 247 9.02 -20.16 12.36
CA CYS A 247 10.23 -20.72 11.80
C CYS A 247 10.04 -22.21 11.55
N PRO A 248 10.79 -22.81 10.58
CA PRO A 248 10.80 -24.25 10.39
C PRO A 248 11.17 -24.96 11.67
N SER A 249 10.54 -26.11 11.93
CA SER A 249 10.98 -27.00 13.00
C SER A 249 12.39 -27.47 12.68
N SER A 250 13.34 -27.19 13.57
CA SER A 250 14.72 -27.68 13.47
C SER A 250 14.77 -29.21 13.58
#